data_67ef7a4cd89e4a14e746a5a66c7029bc
#
_entry.id   67ef7a4cd89e4a14e746a5a66c7029bc
#
_cell.length_a   1.000
_cell.length_b   1.000
_cell.length_c   1.000
_cell.angle_alpha   90.00
_cell.angle_beta   90.00
_cell.angle_gamma   90.00
#
_symmetry.space_group_name_H-M   'P 1'
#
loop_
_entity.id
_entity.type
_entity.pdbx_description
1 polymer ?
#
loop_
_entity_poly.entity_id
_entity_poly.type
_entity_poly.pdbx_seq_one_letter_code
_entity_poly.pdbx_strand_id
1 'polypeptide(L)'
;MLPWGVIAYGAALSAVLAVVLVAVIGRQRSPGVLVTVAVGAFAGPVAWNAILRATAATQFFRDAPIPVFPVSWQDTGSGVFALATLAVLLGLGPLRTEPGRRVALAALLGGLGALLVDVYLY
;
A
#
# COMPACT_ATOMS: atom_id res chain seq x y z
N MET A 1 -2.84 10.13 16.19
CA MET A 1 -2.50 8.86 15.54
C MET A 1 -3.75 8.03 15.33
N LEU A 2 -3.70 7.14 14.35
CA LEU A 2 -4.85 6.32 14.00
C LEU A 2 -5.04 5.18 15.02
N PRO A 3 -6.28 4.89 15.46
CA PRO A 3 -6.58 3.69 16.23
C PRO A 3 -6.37 2.44 15.38
N TRP A 4 -6.08 1.31 16.02
CA TRP A 4 -5.84 0.05 15.32
C TRP A 4 -7.02 -0.40 14.46
N GLY A 5 -8.26 -0.14 14.88
CA GLY A 5 -9.44 -0.45 14.08
C GLY A 5 -9.49 0.33 12.77
N VAL A 6 -9.11 1.59 12.78
CA VAL A 6 -9.02 2.44 11.58
C VAL A 6 -7.86 1.98 10.69
N ILE A 7 -6.72 1.63 11.27
CA ILE A 7 -5.58 1.09 10.52
C ILE A 7 -5.98 -0.19 9.79
N ALA A 8 -6.65 -1.11 10.47
CA ALA A 8 -7.10 -2.37 9.87
C ALA A 8 -8.12 -2.13 8.75
N TYR A 9 -9.06 -1.21 8.96
CA TYR A 9 -10.04 -0.84 7.94
C TYR A 9 -9.37 -0.26 6.69
N GLY A 10 -8.48 0.70 6.87
CA GLY A 10 -7.73 1.29 5.77
C GLY A 10 -6.83 0.29 5.06
N ALA A 11 -6.17 -0.60 5.81
CA ALA A 11 -5.35 -1.65 5.23
C ALA A 11 -6.19 -2.63 4.39
N ALA A 12 -7.40 -2.98 4.84
CA ALA A 12 -8.31 -3.82 4.07
C ALA A 12 -8.75 -3.14 2.77
N LEU A 13 -9.10 -1.85 2.82
CA LEU A 13 -9.45 -1.08 1.62
C LEU A 13 -8.26 -0.95 0.67
N SER A 14 -7.05 -0.75 1.21
CA SER A 14 -5.83 -0.71 0.41
C SER A 14 -5.59 -2.03 -0.31
N ALA A 15 -5.81 -3.15 0.37
CA ALA A 15 -5.68 -4.47 -0.23
C ALA A 15 -6.68 -4.66 -1.38
N VAL A 16 -7.93 -4.27 -1.19
CA VAL A 16 -8.96 -4.37 -2.23
C VAL A 16 -8.62 -3.52 -3.44
N LEU A 17 -8.28 -2.26 -3.23
CA LEU A 17 -7.94 -1.36 -4.33
C LEU A 17 -6.67 -1.80 -5.05
N ALA A 18 -5.64 -2.24 -4.31
CA ALA A 18 -4.42 -2.76 -4.90
C ALA A 18 -4.68 -3.96 -5.80
N VAL A 19 -5.49 -4.92 -5.35
CA VAL A 19 -5.88 -6.09 -6.15
C VAL A 19 -6.60 -5.65 -7.43
N VAL A 20 -7.55 -4.73 -7.32
CA VAL A 20 -8.29 -4.22 -8.48
C VAL A 20 -7.34 -3.55 -9.47
N LEU A 21 -6.46 -2.69 -9.02
CA LEU A 21 -5.51 -1.99 -9.90
C LEU A 21 -4.56 -2.97 -10.60
N VAL A 22 -4.03 -3.94 -9.88
CA VAL A 22 -3.11 -4.93 -10.44
C VAL A 22 -3.83 -5.84 -11.44
N ALA A 23 -5.05 -6.27 -11.11
CA ALA A 23 -5.82 -7.15 -11.99
C ALA A 23 -6.28 -6.45 -13.28
N VAL A 24 -6.72 -5.19 -13.18
CA VAL A 24 -7.33 -4.46 -14.30
C VAL A 24 -6.27 -3.71 -15.10
N ILE A 25 -5.48 -2.87 -14.45
CA ILE A 25 -4.48 -2.03 -15.15
C ILE A 25 -3.21 -2.84 -15.41
N GLY A 26 -2.72 -3.57 -14.40
CA GLY A 26 -1.53 -4.40 -14.52
C GLY A 26 -1.74 -5.69 -15.31
N ARG A 27 -3.00 -6.08 -15.53
CA ARG A 27 -3.37 -7.32 -16.22
C ARG A 27 -2.77 -8.57 -15.62
N GLN A 28 -2.53 -8.54 -14.31
CA GLN A 28 -2.05 -9.68 -13.55
C GLN A 28 -3.23 -10.30 -12.82
N ARG A 29 -3.66 -11.48 -13.25
CA ARG A 29 -4.86 -12.14 -12.73
C ARG A 29 -4.58 -13.52 -12.12
N SER A 30 -3.33 -13.89 -11.99
CA SER A 30 -2.93 -15.12 -11.32
C SER A 30 -3.38 -15.08 -9.85
N PRO A 31 -4.03 -16.12 -9.31
CA PRO A 31 -4.40 -16.13 -7.90
C PRO A 31 -3.23 -15.92 -6.95
N GLY A 32 -2.07 -16.49 -7.25
CA GLY A 32 -0.87 -16.31 -6.44
C GLY A 32 -0.41 -14.87 -6.38
N VAL A 33 -0.44 -14.15 -7.52
CA VAL A 33 -0.10 -12.74 -7.58
C VAL A 33 -1.11 -11.90 -6.81
N LEU A 34 -2.41 -12.12 -7.02
CA LEU A 34 -3.45 -11.31 -6.38
C LEU A 34 -3.50 -11.52 -4.87
N VAL A 35 -3.31 -12.74 -4.39
CA VAL A 35 -3.22 -13.01 -2.94
C VAL A 35 -2.00 -12.31 -2.35
N THR A 36 -0.86 -12.38 -3.00
CA THR A 36 0.37 -11.72 -2.54
C THR A 36 0.20 -10.20 -2.52
N VAL A 37 -0.45 -9.63 -3.53
CA VAL A 37 -0.76 -8.20 -3.58
C VAL A 37 -1.67 -7.80 -2.42
N ALA A 38 -2.71 -8.58 -2.14
CA ALA A 38 -3.59 -8.31 -1.01
C ALA A 38 -2.84 -8.33 0.32
N VAL A 39 -2.01 -9.35 0.55
CA VAL A 39 -1.21 -9.48 1.77
C VAL A 39 -0.24 -8.30 1.92
N GLY A 40 0.50 -7.97 0.87
CA GLY A 40 1.49 -6.90 0.92
C GLY A 40 0.88 -5.52 1.09
N ALA A 41 -0.22 -5.24 0.38
CA ALA A 41 -0.93 -3.96 0.49
C ALA A 41 -1.64 -3.79 1.84
N PHE A 42 -1.95 -4.89 2.52
CA PHE A 42 -2.44 -4.87 3.89
C PHE A 42 -1.29 -4.70 4.88
N ALA A 43 -0.25 -5.52 4.77
CA ALA A 43 0.84 -5.58 5.74
C ALA A 43 1.72 -4.32 5.73
N GLY A 44 1.97 -3.73 4.56
CA GLY A 44 2.81 -2.55 4.44
C GLY A 44 2.30 -1.36 5.25
N PRO A 45 1.08 -0.89 5.01
CA PRO A 45 0.49 0.19 5.79
C PRO A 45 0.37 -0.13 7.29
N VAL A 46 0.05 -1.37 7.66
CA VAL A 46 -0.02 -1.79 9.06
C VAL A 46 1.35 -1.64 9.72
N ALA A 47 2.40 -2.13 9.07
CA ALA A 47 3.77 -2.02 9.58
C ALA A 47 4.19 -0.56 9.74
N TRP A 48 3.89 0.28 8.76
CA TRP A 48 4.21 1.70 8.81
C TRP A 48 3.50 2.41 9.97
N ASN A 49 2.19 2.18 10.11
CA ASN A 49 1.43 2.78 11.21
C ASN A 49 1.89 2.24 12.58
N ALA A 50 2.31 0.99 12.67
CA ALA A 50 2.90 0.44 13.88
C ALA A 50 4.20 1.19 14.26
N ILE A 51 5.03 1.50 13.28
CA ILE A 51 6.25 2.29 13.50
C ILE A 51 5.90 3.70 13.97
N LEU A 52 4.93 4.37 13.36
CA LEU A 52 4.49 5.69 13.76
C LEU A 52 3.96 5.71 15.19
N ARG A 53 3.20 4.69 15.58
CA ARG A 53 2.71 4.56 16.95
C ARG A 53 3.84 4.33 17.95
N ALA A 54 4.79 3.47 17.60
CA ALA A 54 5.93 3.14 18.47
C ALA A 54 6.85 4.35 18.69
N THR A 55 6.97 5.23 17.69
CA THR A 55 7.83 6.41 17.75
C THR A 55 7.09 7.70 18.13
N ALA A 56 5.78 7.63 18.36
CA ALA A 56 4.92 8.79 18.65
C ALA A 56 5.05 9.92 17.63
N ALA A 57 5.13 9.57 16.35
CA ALA A 57 5.38 10.52 15.25
C ALA A 57 4.10 11.25 14.80
N THR A 58 3.48 12.00 15.70
CA THR A 58 2.20 12.70 15.42
C THR A 58 2.30 13.74 14.32
N GLN A 59 3.47 14.34 14.13
CA GLN A 59 3.70 15.34 13.07
C GLN A 59 3.53 14.76 11.66
N PHE A 60 3.60 13.45 11.49
CA PHE A 60 3.43 12.81 10.18
C PHE A 60 1.98 12.80 9.72
N PHE A 61 1.03 13.11 10.62
CA PHE A 61 -0.40 13.11 10.31
C PHE A 61 -0.91 14.48 9.83
N ARG A 62 -0.03 15.43 9.58
CA ARG A 62 -0.41 16.73 9.02
C ARG A 62 -0.49 16.65 7.50
N ASP A 63 -1.64 17.06 6.96
CA ASP A 63 -1.84 17.12 5.53
C ASP A 63 -1.12 18.31 4.91
N ALA A 64 -0.58 18.12 3.71
CA ALA A 64 -0.09 19.23 2.90
C ALA A 64 -1.27 20.13 2.50
N PRO A 65 -1.09 21.45 2.39
CA PRO A 65 -2.17 22.38 2.06
C PRO A 65 -2.51 22.35 0.56
N ILE A 66 -2.87 21.17 0.05
CA ILE A 66 -3.25 20.95 -1.35
C ILE A 66 -4.72 20.52 -1.36
N PRO A 67 -5.64 21.36 -1.87
CA PRO A 67 -7.09 21.08 -1.74
C PRO A 67 -7.55 19.79 -2.40
N VAL A 68 -6.93 19.40 -3.53
CA VAL A 68 -7.32 18.19 -4.27
C VAL A 68 -6.58 16.95 -3.77
N PHE A 69 -5.40 17.12 -3.19
CA PHE A 69 -4.55 16.02 -2.74
C PHE A 69 -3.97 16.33 -1.36
N PRO A 70 -4.78 16.17 -0.29
CA PRO A 70 -4.35 16.47 1.08
C PRO A 70 -3.47 15.35 1.64
N VAL A 71 -2.26 15.21 1.11
CA VAL A 71 -1.33 14.15 1.48
C VAL A 71 -0.54 14.53 2.73
N SER A 72 -0.36 13.56 3.64
CA SER A 72 0.53 13.66 4.79
C SER A 72 1.73 12.72 4.62
N TRP A 73 2.72 12.86 5.48
CA TRP A 73 3.83 11.89 5.52
C TRP A 73 3.35 10.49 5.90
N GLN A 74 2.30 10.40 6.73
CA GLN A 74 1.68 9.12 7.06
C GLN A 74 1.11 8.47 5.80
N ASP A 75 0.38 9.22 4.97
CA ASP A 75 -0.18 8.73 3.72
C ASP A 75 0.92 8.27 2.76
N THR A 76 1.96 9.09 2.59
CA THR A 76 3.10 8.78 1.73
C THR A 76 3.82 7.51 2.20
N GLY A 77 4.05 7.39 3.51
CA GLY A 77 4.70 6.23 4.10
C GLY A 77 3.91 4.95 3.88
N SER A 78 2.57 5.01 3.99
CA SER A 78 1.72 3.84 3.69
C SER A 78 1.90 3.37 2.25
N GLY A 79 1.93 4.30 1.31
CA GLY A 79 2.17 3.98 -0.10
C GLY A 79 3.55 3.37 -0.33
N VAL A 80 4.59 3.97 0.25
CA VAL A 80 5.97 3.50 0.12
C VAL A 80 6.16 2.12 0.76
N PHE A 81 5.61 1.91 1.95
CA PHE A 81 5.70 0.61 2.63
C PHE A 81 4.95 -0.48 1.87
N ALA A 82 3.78 -0.17 1.31
CA ALA A 82 3.05 -1.10 0.45
C ALA A 82 3.87 -1.44 -0.80
N LEU A 83 4.44 -0.44 -1.46
CA LEU A 83 5.29 -0.64 -2.64
C LEU A 83 6.50 -1.51 -2.32
N ALA A 84 7.22 -1.21 -1.24
CA ALA A 84 8.42 -1.95 -0.85
C ALA A 84 8.07 -3.40 -0.47
N THR A 85 7.03 -3.60 0.31
CA THR A 85 6.56 -4.92 0.72
C THR A 85 6.16 -5.75 -0.50
N LEU A 86 5.42 -5.17 -1.42
CA LEU A 86 5.00 -5.83 -2.65
C LEU A 86 6.17 -6.16 -3.56
N ALA A 87 7.14 -5.25 -3.71
CA ALA A 87 8.33 -5.51 -4.50
C ALA A 87 9.10 -6.72 -3.98
N VAL A 88 9.26 -6.82 -2.67
CA VAL A 88 9.94 -7.96 -2.05
C VAL A 88 9.12 -9.25 -2.20
N LEU A 89 7.85 -9.24 -1.83
CA LEU A 89 7.02 -10.44 -1.84
C LEU A 89 6.79 -10.97 -3.24
N LEU A 90 6.51 -10.10 -4.21
CA LEU A 90 6.30 -10.50 -5.59
C LEU A 90 7.60 -10.92 -6.26
N GLY A 91 8.69 -10.17 -6.03
CA GLY A 91 9.97 -10.46 -6.63
C GLY A 91 10.62 -11.75 -6.14
N LEU A 92 10.35 -12.15 -4.90
CA LEU A 92 10.85 -13.40 -4.31
C LEU A 92 9.83 -14.54 -4.38
N GLY A 93 8.58 -14.26 -4.72
CA GLY A 93 7.48 -15.22 -4.75
C GLY A 93 6.92 -15.44 -6.15
N PRO A 94 5.63 -15.07 -6.39
CA PRO A 94 4.94 -15.42 -7.63
C PRO A 94 5.58 -14.89 -8.92
N LEU A 95 6.29 -13.76 -8.84
CA LEU A 95 6.91 -13.13 -10.01
C LEU A 95 8.44 -13.27 -10.03
N ARG A 96 9.01 -14.19 -9.27
CA ARG A 96 10.46 -14.35 -9.17
C ARG A 96 11.15 -14.68 -10.49
N THR A 97 10.45 -15.31 -11.43
CA THR A 97 10.98 -15.66 -12.75
C THR A 97 10.58 -14.67 -13.84
N GLU A 98 9.81 -13.65 -13.49
CA GLU A 98 9.33 -12.65 -14.43
C GLU A 98 10.29 -11.46 -14.53
N PRO A 99 10.22 -10.67 -15.63
CA PRO A 99 11.03 -9.45 -15.72
C PRO A 99 10.74 -8.48 -14.58
N GLY A 100 11.79 -7.76 -14.15
CA GLY A 100 11.66 -6.79 -13.06
C GLY A 100 10.61 -5.71 -13.30
N ARG A 101 10.33 -5.36 -14.56
CA ARG A 101 9.27 -4.40 -14.90
C ARG A 101 7.87 -4.87 -14.49
N ARG A 102 7.60 -6.18 -14.48
CA ARG A 102 6.32 -6.72 -14.00
C ARG A 102 6.18 -6.59 -12.50
N VAL A 103 7.26 -6.88 -11.78
CA VAL A 103 7.31 -6.67 -10.32
C VAL A 103 7.11 -5.20 -10.01
N ALA A 104 7.85 -4.33 -10.70
CA ALA A 104 7.77 -2.88 -10.49
C ALA A 104 6.35 -2.35 -10.77
N LEU A 105 5.73 -2.76 -11.87
CA LEU A 105 4.38 -2.33 -12.20
C LEU A 105 3.36 -2.75 -11.14
N ALA A 106 3.39 -4.01 -10.74
CA ALA A 106 2.47 -4.52 -9.71
C ALA A 106 2.70 -3.82 -8.36
N ALA A 107 3.96 -3.63 -7.97
CA ALA A 107 4.29 -2.94 -6.73
C ALA A 107 3.86 -1.46 -6.76
N LEU A 108 4.07 -0.78 -7.88
CA LEU A 108 3.64 0.62 -8.06
C LEU A 108 2.12 0.75 -8.01
N LEU A 109 1.40 -0.13 -8.69
CA LEU A 109 -0.08 -0.13 -8.65
C LEU A 109 -0.61 -0.42 -7.26
N GLY A 110 -0.03 -1.39 -6.56
CA GLY A 110 -0.41 -1.70 -5.19
C GLY A 110 -0.10 -0.56 -4.22
N GLY A 111 1.08 0.04 -4.36
CA GLY A 111 1.47 1.21 -3.57
C GLY A 111 0.58 2.41 -3.83
N LEU A 112 0.22 2.64 -5.08
CA LEU A 112 -0.74 3.70 -5.47
C LEU A 112 -2.10 3.46 -4.82
N GLY A 113 -2.58 2.21 -4.81
CA GLY A 113 -3.84 1.86 -4.16
C GLY A 113 -3.82 2.20 -2.67
N ALA A 114 -2.75 1.84 -1.97
CA ALA A 114 -2.60 2.16 -0.55
C ALA A 114 -2.54 3.66 -0.31
N LEU A 115 -1.81 4.40 -1.13
CA LEU A 115 -1.72 5.85 -1.02
C LEU A 115 -3.09 6.52 -1.21
N LEU A 116 -3.82 6.14 -2.25
CA LEU A 116 -5.12 6.72 -2.55
C LEU A 116 -6.14 6.44 -1.45
N VAL A 117 -6.13 5.24 -0.88
CA VAL A 117 -7.00 4.91 0.25
C VAL A 117 -6.67 5.79 1.45
N ASP A 118 -5.39 5.93 1.78
CA ASP A 118 -4.97 6.73 2.92
C ASP A 118 -5.34 8.21 2.76
N VAL A 119 -5.13 8.76 1.56
CA VAL A 119 -5.41 10.19 1.31
C VAL A 119 -6.90 10.51 1.32
N TYR A 120 -7.74 9.63 0.73
CA TYR A 120 -9.12 9.97 0.44
C TYR A 120 -10.17 9.22 1.27
N LEU A 121 -9.83 8.08 1.85
CA LEU A 121 -10.81 7.25 2.53
C LEU A 121 -10.65 7.19 4.05
N TYR A 122 -9.56 7.72 4.58
CA TYR A 122 -9.43 7.89 6.03
C TYR A 122 -8.23 8.76 6.48
#